data_4ff6b330066feba2ff6943cf07fe7ba4
#
_entry.id   4ff6b330066feba2ff6943cf07fe7ba4
#
_cell.length_a   1.000
_cell.length_b   1.000
_cell.length_c   1.000
_cell.angle_alpha   90.00
_cell.angle_beta   90.00
_cell.angle_gamma   90.00
#
_symmetry.space_group_name_H-M   'P 1'
#
loop_
_entity.id
_entity.type
_entity.pdbx_description
1 polymer ?
#
loop_
_entity_poly.entity_id
_entity_poly.type
_entity_poly.pdbx_seq_one_letter_code
_entity_poly.pdbx_strand_id
1 'polypeptide(L)'
;MRESGFGREGGWEGLSAYTRPKTKAKALGPVTAFTGEGNPVDPLDRTAKLYVGGKQARPDGGYSRPVYGPRGALLGHASLANRKDLRNAVEAANAARGWAKTTGHLRAQILYYIAENLSARAGEFAHRIDEMVGGKTGAKEVDASIRRLFTYAAWADK
;
A
#
# COMPACT_ATOMS: atom_id res chain seq x y z
N MET A 1 27.70 2.94 -15.08
CA MET A 1 26.36 2.34 -14.88
C MET A 1 26.46 0.89 -15.31
N ARG A 2 26.20 -0.03 -14.41
CA ARG A 2 26.10 -1.44 -14.77
C ARG A 2 24.66 -1.65 -15.22
N GLU A 3 24.47 -1.93 -16.48
CA GLU A 3 23.17 -2.36 -16.99
C GLU A 3 22.85 -3.68 -16.33
N SER A 4 21.85 -3.69 -15.45
CA SER A 4 21.25 -4.92 -14.98
C SER A 4 20.54 -5.55 -16.17
N GLY A 5 20.94 -6.78 -16.54
CA GLY A 5 20.32 -7.51 -17.63
C GLY A 5 18.80 -7.67 -17.45
N PHE A 6 18.12 -7.95 -18.55
CA PHE A 6 16.70 -8.30 -18.57
C PHE A 6 16.48 -9.58 -17.75
N GLY A 7 15.90 -9.46 -16.57
CA GLY A 7 15.53 -10.60 -15.74
C GLY A 7 15.17 -10.16 -14.33
N ARG A 8 14.24 -10.86 -13.72
CA ARG A 8 13.92 -10.72 -12.30
C ARG A 8 14.71 -11.76 -11.51
N GLU A 9 15.40 -11.35 -10.48
CA GLU A 9 16.10 -12.25 -9.58
C GLU A 9 15.11 -12.83 -8.57
N GLY A 10 15.02 -14.16 -8.55
CA GLY A 10 14.25 -14.92 -7.59
C GLY A 10 12.99 -15.60 -8.14
N GLY A 11 12.70 -16.80 -7.62
CA GLY A 11 11.53 -17.60 -7.95
C GLY A 11 11.45 -18.08 -9.40
N TRP A 12 10.28 -18.53 -9.79
CA TRP A 12 10.01 -19.03 -11.14
C TRP A 12 10.19 -17.95 -12.23
N GLU A 13 9.86 -16.73 -11.92
CA GLU A 13 9.97 -15.60 -12.85
C GLU A 13 11.42 -15.29 -13.21
N GLY A 14 12.35 -15.44 -12.28
CA GLY A 14 13.79 -15.31 -12.54
C GLY A 14 14.33 -16.42 -13.41
N LEU A 15 13.82 -17.65 -13.27
CA LEU A 15 14.21 -18.79 -14.08
C LEU A 15 13.63 -18.75 -15.50
N SER A 16 12.49 -18.09 -15.70
CA SER A 16 11.79 -18.09 -17.01
C SER A 16 12.61 -17.48 -18.15
N ALA A 17 13.51 -16.54 -17.83
CA ALA A 17 14.42 -15.94 -18.80
C ALA A 17 15.52 -16.91 -19.27
N TYR A 18 15.83 -17.94 -18.49
CA TYR A 18 16.91 -18.90 -18.74
C TYR A 18 16.39 -20.29 -19.17
N THR A 19 15.07 -20.50 -19.12
CA THR A 19 14.46 -21.79 -19.44
C THR A 19 13.49 -21.66 -20.61
N ARG A 20 13.53 -22.64 -21.51
CA ARG A 20 12.47 -22.80 -22.52
C ARG A 20 11.53 -23.90 -22.04
N PRO A 21 10.23 -23.65 -21.90
CA PRO A 21 9.29 -24.70 -21.54
C PRO A 21 9.29 -25.76 -22.63
N LYS A 22 9.47 -27.01 -22.26
CA LYS A 22 9.44 -28.17 -23.18
C LYS A 22 8.04 -28.43 -23.76
N THR A 23 7.02 -27.91 -23.10
CA THR A 23 5.62 -28.04 -23.52
C THR A 23 4.99 -26.67 -23.61
N LYS A 24 4.19 -26.44 -24.65
CA LYS A 24 3.33 -25.24 -24.70
C LYS A 24 2.42 -25.28 -23.49
N ALA A 25 2.44 -24.22 -22.69
CA ALA A 25 1.49 -24.09 -21.59
C ALA A 25 0.08 -24.24 -22.15
N LYS A 26 -0.67 -25.22 -21.62
CA LYS A 26 -2.10 -25.34 -21.93
C LYS A 26 -2.76 -24.11 -21.35
N ALA A 27 -3.49 -23.36 -22.17
CA ALA A 27 -4.26 -22.23 -21.67
C ALA A 27 -5.15 -22.75 -20.55
N LEU A 28 -5.02 -22.15 -19.36
CA LEU A 28 -5.95 -22.41 -18.28
C LEU A 28 -7.33 -21.94 -18.78
N GLY A 29 -8.32 -22.82 -18.69
CA GLY A 29 -9.70 -22.45 -18.99
C GLY A 29 -10.17 -21.27 -18.11
N PRO A 30 -11.27 -20.61 -18.47
CA PRO A 30 -11.79 -19.52 -17.67
C PRO A 30 -11.99 -20.01 -16.24
N VAL A 31 -11.46 -19.24 -15.29
CA VAL A 31 -11.67 -19.52 -13.87
C VAL A 31 -13.15 -19.28 -13.59
N THR A 32 -13.90 -20.36 -13.37
CA THR A 32 -15.29 -20.26 -12.91
C THR A 32 -15.29 -19.68 -11.51
N ALA A 33 -16.11 -18.65 -11.29
CA ALA A 33 -16.32 -18.11 -9.96
C ALA A 33 -16.78 -19.22 -9.02
N PHE A 34 -16.26 -19.23 -7.80
CA PHE A 34 -16.71 -20.15 -6.76
C PHE A 34 -18.19 -19.88 -6.45
N THR A 35 -19.02 -20.85 -6.71
CA THR A 35 -20.49 -20.79 -6.48
C THR A 35 -20.91 -21.61 -5.25
N GLY A 36 -19.99 -21.95 -4.36
CA GLY A 36 -20.27 -22.74 -3.16
C GLY A 36 -21.07 -21.93 -2.13
N GLU A 37 -22.09 -22.57 -1.57
CA GLU A 37 -22.80 -22.09 -0.37
C GLU A 37 -21.91 -22.28 0.85
N GLY A 38 -21.16 -21.29 1.17
CA GLY A 38 -20.34 -21.25 2.38
C GLY A 38 -19.88 -19.82 2.61
N ASN A 39 -19.72 -19.42 3.86
CA ASN A 39 -19.01 -18.18 4.16
C ASN A 39 -17.60 -18.33 3.56
N PRO A 40 -17.26 -17.59 2.49
CA PRO A 40 -15.91 -17.65 1.98
C PRO A 40 -15.00 -17.12 3.08
N VAL A 41 -14.30 -18.02 3.74
CA VAL A 41 -13.18 -17.63 4.58
C VAL A 41 -12.15 -17.03 3.62
N ASP A 42 -11.97 -15.73 3.64
CA ASP A 42 -10.93 -15.10 2.85
C ASP A 42 -9.59 -15.72 3.31
N PRO A 43 -8.91 -16.54 2.51
CA PRO A 43 -7.69 -17.21 2.92
C PRO A 43 -6.53 -16.24 3.12
N LEU A 44 -6.70 -14.98 2.70
CA LEU A 44 -5.69 -13.93 2.80
C LEU A 44 -6.06 -12.95 3.89
N ASP A 45 -5.18 -12.81 4.87
CA ASP A 45 -5.28 -11.76 5.89
C ASP A 45 -5.06 -10.38 5.25
N ARG A 46 -6.14 -9.71 4.88
CA ARG A 46 -6.14 -8.35 4.31
C ARG A 46 -6.31 -7.26 5.35
N THR A 47 -6.22 -7.59 6.64
CA THR A 47 -6.28 -6.59 7.71
C THR A 47 -5.18 -5.55 7.54
N ALA A 48 -5.57 -4.29 7.45
CA ALA A 48 -4.63 -3.18 7.38
C ALA A 48 -3.80 -3.15 8.67
N LYS A 49 -2.48 -3.30 8.52
CA LYS A 49 -1.53 -3.32 9.64
C LYS A 49 -1.20 -1.90 10.09
N LEU A 50 -0.70 -1.78 11.31
CA LEU A 50 -0.04 -0.56 11.77
C LEU A 50 1.24 -0.33 10.96
N TYR A 51 1.66 0.93 10.85
CA TYR A 51 2.94 1.29 10.24
C TYR A 51 3.79 2.03 11.28
N VAL A 52 4.81 1.36 11.80
CA VAL A 52 5.62 1.86 12.92
C VAL A 52 7.10 1.63 12.61
N GLY A 53 7.91 2.65 12.76
CA GLY A 53 9.36 2.56 12.54
C GLY A 53 9.74 2.20 11.11
N GLY A 54 8.97 2.66 10.11
CA GLY A 54 9.25 2.41 8.70
C GLY A 54 8.82 1.02 8.19
N LYS A 55 8.06 0.26 8.96
CA LYS A 55 7.62 -1.09 8.59
C LYS A 55 6.21 -1.41 9.05
N GLN A 56 5.60 -2.37 8.39
CA GLN A 56 4.31 -2.90 8.82
C GLN A 56 4.47 -3.68 10.14
N ALA A 57 3.56 -3.45 11.09
CA ALA A 57 3.51 -4.12 12.38
C ALA A 57 2.10 -4.63 12.67
N ARG A 58 1.98 -5.84 13.18
CA ARG A 58 0.71 -6.31 13.75
C ARG A 58 0.49 -5.63 15.11
N PRO A 59 -0.76 -5.35 15.50
CA PRO A 59 -1.04 -4.83 16.83
C PRO A 59 -0.65 -5.87 17.89
N ASP A 60 -0.12 -5.40 19.02
CA ASP A 60 0.34 -6.26 20.12
C ASP A 60 -0.74 -7.22 20.63
N GLY A 61 -1.98 -6.75 20.69
CA GLY A 61 -3.12 -7.57 21.09
C GLY A 61 -3.66 -8.51 20.00
N GLY A 62 -3.20 -8.40 18.76
CA GLY A 62 -3.71 -9.20 17.63
C GLY A 62 -5.15 -8.86 17.21
N TYR A 63 -5.76 -7.81 17.78
CA TYR A 63 -7.15 -7.46 17.52
C TYR A 63 -7.31 -6.61 16.25
N SER A 64 -8.46 -6.79 15.60
CA SER A 64 -8.90 -5.96 14.49
C SER A 64 -10.36 -5.57 14.65
N ARG A 65 -10.78 -4.54 13.95
CA ARG A 65 -12.18 -4.13 13.86
C ARG A 65 -12.63 -4.12 12.41
N PRO A 66 -13.89 -4.48 12.14
CA PRO A 66 -14.45 -4.35 10.79
C PRO A 66 -14.63 -2.87 10.44
N VAL A 67 -14.46 -2.55 9.17
CA VAL A 67 -14.73 -1.23 8.58
C VAL A 67 -15.86 -1.39 7.57
N TYR A 68 -16.92 -0.64 7.78
CA TYR A 68 -18.11 -0.68 6.95
C TYR A 68 -18.24 0.60 6.12
N GLY A 69 -18.69 0.47 4.90
CA GLY A 69 -19.11 1.60 4.08
C GLY A 69 -20.48 2.13 4.49
N PRO A 70 -20.91 3.27 3.91
CA PRO A 70 -22.16 3.95 4.29
C PRO A 70 -23.42 3.10 4.11
N ARG A 71 -23.39 2.10 3.25
CA ARG A 71 -24.49 1.16 3.01
C ARG A 71 -24.37 -0.15 3.80
N GLY A 72 -23.51 -0.20 4.81
CA GLY A 72 -23.30 -1.37 5.66
C GLY A 72 -22.48 -2.49 5.01
N ALA A 73 -21.95 -2.32 3.81
CA ALA A 73 -21.06 -3.29 3.19
C ALA A 73 -19.72 -3.34 3.93
N LEU A 74 -19.24 -4.54 4.24
CA LEU A 74 -17.93 -4.73 4.84
C LEU A 74 -16.84 -4.38 3.81
N LEU A 75 -16.04 -3.37 4.08
CA LEU A 75 -14.94 -2.92 3.22
C LEU A 75 -13.61 -3.58 3.57
N GLY A 76 -13.46 -4.05 4.79
CA GLY A 76 -12.24 -4.68 5.26
C GLY A 76 -12.11 -4.63 6.78
N HIS A 77 -10.92 -4.92 7.27
CA HIS A 77 -10.59 -4.86 8.69
C HIS A 77 -9.40 -3.92 8.91
N ALA A 78 -9.42 -3.21 10.02
CA ALA A 78 -8.32 -2.36 10.46
C ALA A 78 -7.76 -2.87 11.80
N SER A 79 -6.46 -2.83 11.97
CA SER A 79 -5.81 -3.20 13.23
C SER A 79 -6.27 -2.31 14.37
N LEU A 80 -6.53 -2.93 15.52
CA LEU A 80 -6.88 -2.23 16.75
C LEU A 80 -5.64 -2.14 17.64
N ALA A 81 -5.01 -0.96 17.64
CA ALA A 81 -3.83 -0.68 18.44
C ALA A 81 -4.17 -0.57 19.94
N ASN A 82 -3.24 -0.96 20.78
CA ASN A 82 -3.33 -0.81 22.21
C ASN A 82 -2.28 0.20 22.76
N ARG A 83 -2.20 0.34 24.07
CA ARG A 83 -1.25 1.26 24.75
C ARG A 83 0.22 0.94 24.43
N LYS A 84 0.57 -0.33 24.26
CA LYS A 84 1.94 -0.74 23.92
C LYS A 84 2.31 -0.36 22.50
N ASP A 85 1.38 -0.52 21.55
CA ASP A 85 1.56 -0.09 20.16
C ASP A 85 1.78 1.41 20.08
N LEU A 86 1.00 2.19 20.84
CA LEU A 86 1.17 3.65 20.92
C LEU A 86 2.56 4.01 21.47
N ARG A 87 3.00 3.37 22.56
CA ARG A 87 4.35 3.59 23.10
C ARG A 87 5.42 3.29 22.04
N ASN A 88 5.34 2.15 21.39
CA ASN A 88 6.28 1.75 20.34
C ASN A 88 6.31 2.77 19.18
N ALA A 89 5.16 3.30 18.79
CA ALA A 89 5.06 4.32 17.76
C ALA A 89 5.75 5.64 18.19
N VAL A 90 5.54 6.07 19.43
CA VAL A 90 6.20 7.26 19.99
C VAL A 90 7.71 7.07 20.09
N GLU A 91 8.17 5.91 20.56
CA GLU A 91 9.60 5.58 20.62
C GLU A 91 10.23 5.59 19.22
N ALA A 92 9.57 4.99 18.22
CA ALA A 92 10.02 5.00 16.84
C ALA A 92 10.08 6.43 16.26
N ALA A 93 9.08 7.25 16.55
CA ALA A 93 9.06 8.65 16.11
C ALA A 93 10.21 9.45 16.76
N ASN A 94 10.50 9.23 18.04
CA ASN A 94 11.65 9.84 18.71
C ASN A 94 12.99 9.39 18.12
N ALA A 95 13.12 8.11 17.75
CA ALA A 95 14.31 7.58 17.10
C ALA A 95 14.52 8.18 15.70
N ALA A 96 13.47 8.63 15.02
CA ALA A 96 13.53 9.24 13.70
C ALA A 96 13.98 10.72 13.68
N ARG A 97 14.50 11.26 14.78
CA ARG A 97 14.98 12.67 14.88
C ARG A 97 16.04 13.05 13.83
N GLY A 98 16.73 12.06 13.26
CA GLY A 98 17.66 12.27 12.14
C GLY A 98 17.01 12.94 10.93
N TRP A 99 15.70 12.80 10.74
CA TRP A 99 14.96 13.47 9.69
C TRP A 99 15.10 15.00 9.72
N ALA A 100 15.15 15.60 10.90
CA ALA A 100 15.33 17.04 11.05
C ALA A 100 16.67 17.55 10.53
N LYS A 101 17.68 16.66 10.41
CA LYS A 101 19.02 16.98 9.91
C LYS A 101 19.17 16.73 8.40
N THR A 102 18.17 16.18 7.73
CA THR A 102 18.21 15.96 6.28
C THR A 102 18.15 17.31 5.55
N THR A 103 18.77 17.36 4.38
CA THR A 103 18.72 18.58 3.54
C THR A 103 17.31 18.85 3.02
N GLY A 104 17.00 20.10 2.72
CA GLY A 104 15.74 20.47 2.07
C GLY A 104 15.55 19.72 0.75
N HIS A 105 16.60 19.65 -0.05
CA HIS A 105 16.61 18.91 -1.30
C HIS A 105 16.25 17.41 -1.14
N LEU A 106 16.84 16.71 -0.18
CA LEU A 106 16.47 15.31 0.07
C LEU A 106 15.01 15.16 0.49
N ARG A 107 14.51 16.06 1.34
CA ARG A 107 13.10 16.06 1.74
C ARG A 107 12.18 16.29 0.54
N ALA A 108 12.54 17.23 -0.34
CA ALA A 108 11.82 17.50 -1.58
C ALA A 108 11.77 16.27 -2.48
N GLN A 109 12.89 15.61 -2.71
CA GLN A 109 12.96 14.40 -3.54
C GLN A 109 12.04 13.29 -3.00
N ILE A 110 12.01 13.08 -1.70
CA ILE A 110 11.13 12.08 -1.08
C ILE A 110 9.66 12.43 -1.29
N LEU A 111 9.28 13.72 -1.14
CA LEU A 111 7.90 14.16 -1.37
C LEU A 111 7.50 14.02 -2.84
N TYR A 112 8.38 14.34 -3.79
CA TYR A 112 8.13 14.12 -5.22
C TYR A 112 7.91 12.63 -5.50
N TYR A 113 8.78 11.77 -4.98
CA TYR A 113 8.64 10.33 -5.14
C TYR A 113 7.31 9.79 -4.59
N ILE A 114 6.86 10.28 -3.43
CA ILE A 114 5.55 9.95 -2.87
C ILE A 114 4.42 10.42 -3.80
N ALA A 115 4.51 11.65 -4.32
CA ALA A 115 3.51 12.22 -5.21
C ALA A 115 3.39 11.42 -6.52
N GLU A 116 4.51 11.03 -7.11
CA GLU A 116 4.56 10.21 -8.32
C GLU A 116 3.95 8.83 -8.09
N ASN A 117 4.30 8.16 -6.99
CA ASN A 117 3.71 6.86 -6.64
C ASN A 117 2.20 6.96 -6.38
N LEU A 118 1.75 8.02 -5.70
CA LEU A 118 0.33 8.25 -5.50
C LEU A 118 -0.38 8.52 -6.83
N SER A 119 0.24 9.28 -7.73
CA SER A 119 -0.29 9.55 -9.07
C SER A 119 -0.42 8.28 -9.90
N ALA A 120 0.59 7.41 -9.89
CA ALA A 120 0.55 6.12 -10.59
C ALA A 120 -0.59 5.20 -10.11
N ARG A 121 -1.03 5.36 -8.86
CA ARG A 121 -2.10 4.57 -8.24
C ARG A 121 -3.37 5.40 -7.99
N ALA A 122 -3.52 6.56 -8.62
CA ALA A 122 -4.60 7.49 -8.35
C ALA A 122 -6.01 6.86 -8.49
N GLY A 123 -6.21 6.03 -9.50
CA GLY A 123 -7.48 5.34 -9.73
C GLY A 123 -7.84 4.36 -8.60
N GLU A 124 -6.87 3.62 -8.08
CA GLU A 124 -7.06 2.70 -6.95
C GLU A 124 -7.49 3.46 -5.68
N PHE A 125 -6.75 4.53 -5.34
CA PHE A 125 -7.08 5.34 -4.17
C PHE A 125 -8.43 6.04 -4.30
N ALA A 126 -8.74 6.59 -5.49
CA ALA A 126 -10.03 7.22 -5.75
C ALA A 126 -11.19 6.24 -5.55
N HIS A 127 -11.07 5.03 -6.09
CA HIS A 127 -12.08 3.98 -5.90
C HIS A 127 -12.27 3.62 -4.43
N ARG A 128 -11.20 3.44 -3.67
CA ARG A 128 -11.27 3.15 -2.23
C ARG A 128 -11.93 4.27 -1.42
N ILE A 129 -11.62 5.52 -1.74
CA ILE A 129 -12.26 6.66 -1.10
C ILE A 129 -13.77 6.65 -1.41
N ASP A 130 -14.15 6.45 -2.66
CA ASP A 130 -15.55 6.41 -3.07
C ASP A 130 -16.32 5.29 -2.37
N GLU A 131 -15.73 4.11 -2.22
CA GLU A 131 -16.31 3.02 -1.44
C GLU A 131 -16.51 3.40 0.05
N MET A 132 -15.53 4.07 0.64
CA MET A 132 -15.55 4.44 2.07
C MET A 132 -16.56 5.56 2.39
N VAL A 133 -16.70 6.53 1.51
CA VAL A 133 -17.59 7.68 1.74
C VAL A 133 -18.96 7.54 1.06
N GLY A 134 -19.12 6.59 0.15
CA GLY A 134 -20.35 6.38 -0.60
C GLY A 134 -20.63 7.44 -1.66
N GLY A 135 -19.61 8.18 -2.07
CA GLY A 135 -19.69 9.27 -3.04
C GLY A 135 -18.89 9.02 -4.31
N LYS A 136 -18.58 10.09 -5.02
CA LYS A 136 -17.71 10.12 -6.21
C LYS A 136 -16.70 11.27 -6.11
N THR A 137 -16.14 11.48 -4.93
CA THR A 137 -15.19 12.57 -4.66
C THR A 137 -13.74 12.10 -4.67
N GLY A 138 -13.51 10.79 -4.71
CA GLY A 138 -12.19 10.19 -4.55
C GLY A 138 -11.17 10.72 -5.54
N ALA A 139 -11.51 10.84 -6.81
CA ALA A 139 -10.59 11.38 -7.82
C ALA A 139 -10.16 12.82 -7.50
N LYS A 140 -11.09 13.67 -7.06
CA LYS A 140 -10.81 15.06 -6.68
C LYS A 140 -9.92 15.14 -5.43
N GLU A 141 -10.16 14.29 -4.46
CA GLU A 141 -9.38 14.25 -3.22
C GLU A 141 -7.94 13.75 -3.44
N VAL A 142 -7.79 12.73 -4.27
CA VAL A 142 -6.47 12.21 -4.66
C VAL A 142 -5.69 13.25 -5.44
N ASP A 143 -6.30 13.91 -6.43
CA ASP A 143 -5.66 14.97 -7.21
C ASP A 143 -5.24 16.15 -6.31
N ALA A 144 -6.09 16.59 -5.39
CA ALA A 144 -5.75 17.62 -4.43
C ALA A 144 -4.58 17.23 -3.52
N SER A 145 -4.50 15.95 -3.13
CA SER A 145 -3.41 15.42 -2.31
C SER A 145 -2.09 15.38 -3.08
N ILE A 146 -2.11 14.95 -4.33
CA ILE A 146 -0.94 14.95 -5.21
C ILE A 146 -0.41 16.39 -5.40
N ARG A 147 -1.29 17.34 -5.71
CA ARG A 147 -0.90 18.75 -5.87
C ARG A 147 -0.25 19.33 -4.61
N ARG A 148 -0.80 18.99 -3.42
CA ARG A 148 -0.22 19.44 -2.15
C ARG A 148 1.17 18.86 -1.93
N LEU A 149 1.39 17.58 -2.24
CA LEU A 149 2.70 16.95 -2.14
C LEU A 149 3.72 17.65 -3.03
N PHE A 150 3.37 17.93 -4.29
CA PHE A 150 4.24 18.70 -5.19
C PHE A 150 4.53 20.11 -4.66
N THR A 151 3.52 20.80 -4.13
CA THR A 151 3.68 22.14 -3.56
C THR A 151 4.64 22.10 -2.37
N TYR A 152 4.47 21.17 -1.43
CA TYR A 152 5.33 21.07 -0.26
C TYR A 152 6.74 20.58 -0.63
N ALA A 153 6.86 19.74 -1.64
CA ALA A 153 8.18 19.37 -2.18
C ALA A 153 8.95 20.59 -2.69
N ALA A 154 8.28 21.43 -3.48
CA ALA A 154 8.88 22.67 -3.97
C ALA A 154 9.26 23.64 -2.84
N TRP A 155 8.52 23.69 -1.75
CA TRP A 155 8.85 24.51 -0.59
C TRP A 155 9.96 23.92 0.25
N ALA A 156 10.05 22.60 0.36
CA ALA A 156 11.10 21.95 1.12
C ALA A 156 12.50 22.15 0.52
N ASP A 157 12.60 22.42 -0.78
CA ASP A 157 13.85 22.67 -1.48
C ASP A 157 14.32 24.14 -1.43
N LYS A 158 13.50 25.03 -0.92
CA LYS A 158 13.85 26.46 -0.74
C LYS A 158 14.42 26.71 0.64
#